data_f03453103855f03a4da7efb10f0a7b57
#
_entry.id   f03453103855f03a4da7efb10f0a7b57
#
_cell.length_a   1.000
_cell.length_b   1.000
_cell.length_c   1.000
_cell.angle_alpha   90.00
_cell.angle_beta   90.00
_cell.angle_gamma   90.00
#
_symmetry.space_group_name_H-M   'P 1'
#
loop_
_entity.id
_entity.type
_entity.pdbx_description
1 polymer ?
#
loop_
_entity_poly.entity_id
_entity_poly.type
_entity_poly.pdbx_seq_one_letter_code
_entity_poly.pdbx_strand_id
1 'polypeptide(L)'
;MADKLLYTVQDFRKKRVIIDTDAACEADDPFAIAHALMSRMLDVRAICAEHFVEEGSMERSYDMIQRVMKAMHIEVPVLHGERGSLAKYENEEPSEAVRFIIQEAERESDNPLYVLCIGATTNVAKALIIRPQIAQKMTIVTIGGNPHVCGSPGREFN
;
A
#
# COMPACT_ATOMS: atom_id res chain seq x y z
N MET A 1 -23.77 5.19 20.29
CA MET A 1 -24.79 4.26 19.74
C MET A 1 -24.16 3.62 18.51
N ALA A 2 -23.82 2.34 18.59
CA ALA A 2 -23.35 1.63 17.41
C ALA A 2 -24.55 1.51 16.46
N ASP A 3 -24.47 2.15 15.30
CA ASP A 3 -25.45 2.04 14.25
C ASP A 3 -25.65 0.56 13.91
N LYS A 4 -26.83 0.06 14.14
CA LYS A 4 -27.20 -1.31 13.79
C LYS A 4 -27.28 -1.36 12.26
N LEU A 5 -26.16 -1.72 11.66
CA LEU A 5 -26.01 -1.77 10.21
C LEU A 5 -27.08 -2.68 9.60
N LEU A 6 -27.80 -2.20 8.60
CA LEU A 6 -28.88 -2.93 7.93
C LEU A 6 -28.42 -4.26 7.30
N TYR A 7 -27.12 -4.42 7.08
CA TYR A 7 -26.50 -5.68 6.64
C TYR A 7 -25.02 -5.74 7.01
N THR A 8 -24.51 -6.95 7.17
CA THR A 8 -23.08 -7.26 7.30
C THR A 8 -22.57 -7.91 6.03
N VAL A 9 -21.41 -7.49 5.58
CA VAL A 9 -20.72 -8.15 4.47
C VAL A 9 -20.05 -9.40 5.03
N GLN A 10 -20.34 -10.55 4.44
CA GLN A 10 -19.71 -11.82 4.83
C GLN A 10 -18.24 -11.81 4.47
N ASP A 11 -17.38 -12.40 5.31
CA ASP A 11 -15.92 -12.29 5.16
C ASP A 11 -15.39 -12.80 3.81
N PHE A 12 -15.98 -13.85 3.24
CA PHE A 12 -15.59 -14.35 1.92
C PHE A 12 -15.85 -13.37 0.77
N ARG A 13 -16.65 -12.32 0.99
CA ARG A 13 -16.90 -11.26 0.01
C ARG A 13 -15.92 -10.11 0.12
N LYS A 14 -15.24 -9.98 1.26
CA LYS A 14 -14.24 -8.95 1.45
C LYS A 14 -12.99 -9.25 0.63
N LYS A 15 -12.33 -8.21 0.17
CA LYS A 15 -11.03 -8.31 -0.49
C LYS A 15 -9.95 -7.92 0.49
N ARG A 16 -8.96 -8.78 0.68
CA ARG A 16 -7.77 -8.43 1.46
C ARG A 16 -6.98 -7.39 0.69
N VAL A 17 -6.67 -6.27 1.33
CA VAL A 17 -5.92 -5.19 0.70
C VAL A 17 -4.74 -4.76 1.56
N ILE A 18 -3.63 -4.47 0.93
CA ILE A 18 -2.52 -3.69 1.46
C ILE A 18 -2.54 -2.37 0.71
N ILE A 19 -2.43 -1.25 1.42
CA ILE A 19 -2.31 0.07 0.81
C ILE A 19 -0.85 0.46 0.89
N ASP A 20 -0.25 0.79 -0.26
CA ASP A 20 1.15 1.19 -0.40
C ASP A 20 1.17 2.63 -0.92
N THR A 21 1.61 3.59 -0.08
CA THR A 21 1.27 5.01 -0.22
C THR A 21 2.39 5.94 0.23
N ASP A 22 2.59 7.01 -0.51
CA ASP A 22 3.47 8.13 -0.13
C ASP A 22 2.67 9.31 0.48
N ALA A 23 1.81 9.01 1.42
CA ALA A 23 0.74 9.81 2.01
C ALA A 23 1.08 11.26 2.41
N ALA A 24 2.36 11.63 2.47
CA ALA A 24 2.80 13.01 2.73
C ALA A 24 3.18 13.78 1.47
N CYS A 25 3.09 13.15 0.29
CA CYS A 25 3.39 13.79 -0.99
C CYS A 25 2.27 14.73 -1.42
N GLU A 26 1.06 14.20 -1.50
CA GLU A 26 -0.12 14.93 -1.97
C GLU A 26 -1.30 14.73 -1.00
N ALA A 27 -2.39 15.46 -1.22
CA ALA A 27 -3.51 15.47 -0.28
C ALA A 27 -4.53 14.34 -0.50
N ASP A 28 -4.52 13.68 -1.62
CA ASP A 28 -5.48 12.65 -2.02
C ASP A 28 -5.27 11.30 -1.32
N ASP A 29 -4.04 10.92 -1.03
CA ASP A 29 -3.71 9.69 -0.31
C ASP A 29 -4.42 9.57 1.05
N PRO A 30 -4.41 10.57 1.95
CA PRO A 30 -5.19 10.54 3.17
C PRO A 30 -6.69 10.28 2.96
N PHE A 31 -7.28 10.81 1.89
CA PHE A 31 -8.66 10.55 1.54
C PHE A 31 -8.87 9.12 1.00
N ALA A 32 -7.94 8.62 0.19
CA ALA A 32 -7.98 7.25 -0.31
C ALA A 32 -7.87 6.24 0.83
N ILE A 33 -6.95 6.47 1.78
CA ILE A 33 -6.81 5.67 3.01
C ILE A 33 -8.12 5.67 3.80
N ALA A 34 -8.68 6.85 4.07
CA ALA A 34 -9.92 6.99 4.82
C ALA A 34 -11.09 6.26 4.12
N HIS A 35 -11.20 6.40 2.79
CA HIS A 35 -12.20 5.71 2.00
C HIS A 35 -12.06 4.18 2.08
N ALA A 36 -10.84 3.67 1.94
CA ALA A 36 -10.58 2.23 2.04
C ALA A 36 -10.95 1.68 3.43
N LEU A 37 -10.57 2.39 4.49
CA LEU A 37 -10.87 2.01 5.88
C LEU A 37 -12.36 2.05 6.22
N MET A 38 -13.14 2.93 5.58
CA MET A 38 -14.59 2.98 5.74
C MET A 38 -15.32 1.95 4.88
N SER A 39 -14.65 1.37 3.89
CA SER A 39 -15.26 0.39 2.99
C SER A 39 -15.49 -0.95 3.71
N ARG A 40 -16.72 -1.43 3.69
CA ARG A 40 -17.06 -2.75 4.25
C ARG A 40 -16.63 -3.92 3.35
N MET A 41 -16.29 -3.63 2.10
CA MET A 41 -15.86 -4.63 1.14
C MET A 41 -14.36 -4.91 1.19
N LEU A 42 -13.60 -4.08 1.90
CA LEU A 42 -12.17 -4.19 2.03
C LEU A 42 -11.79 -4.66 3.44
N ASP A 43 -10.88 -5.62 3.49
CA ASP A 43 -10.19 -6.06 4.69
C ASP A 43 -8.76 -5.50 4.60
N VAL A 44 -8.55 -4.29 5.15
CA VAL A 44 -7.26 -3.61 5.10
C VAL A 44 -6.30 -4.31 6.06
N ARG A 45 -5.31 -5.01 5.50
CA ARG A 45 -4.34 -5.83 6.23
C ARG A 45 -3.21 -5.01 6.82
N ALA A 46 -2.75 -4.01 6.08
CA ALA A 46 -1.74 -3.05 6.49
C ALA A 46 -1.77 -1.82 5.58
N ILE A 47 -1.14 -0.74 6.06
CA ILE A 47 -0.81 0.44 5.27
C ILE A 47 0.71 0.58 5.31
N CYS A 48 1.34 0.56 4.15
CA CYS A 48 2.78 0.65 3.98
C CYS A 48 3.16 2.07 3.55
N ALA A 49 4.10 2.67 4.27
CA ALA A 49 4.62 3.97 3.88
C ALA A 49 5.61 3.82 2.72
N GLU A 50 5.47 4.65 1.71
CA GLU A 50 6.39 4.79 0.60
C GLU A 50 7.15 6.10 0.65
N HIS A 51 8.33 6.10 0.03
CA HIS A 51 9.09 7.31 -0.20
C HIS A 51 8.57 8.06 -1.44
N PHE A 52 8.89 9.33 -1.50
CA PHE A 52 8.82 10.16 -2.70
C PHE A 52 10.16 10.89 -2.90
N VAL A 53 10.23 11.89 -3.76
CA VAL A 53 11.49 12.48 -4.26
C VAL A 53 12.51 12.86 -3.16
N GLU A 54 12.06 13.27 -1.99
CA GLU A 54 12.91 13.86 -0.94
C GLU A 54 13.41 12.82 0.06
N GLU A 55 14.63 13.02 0.57
CA GLU A 55 15.14 12.23 1.69
C GLU A 55 14.28 12.41 2.96
N GLY A 56 14.04 11.32 3.69
CA GLY A 56 13.14 11.32 4.86
C GLY A 56 11.66 11.36 4.51
N SER A 57 11.31 11.21 3.24
CA SER A 57 9.92 11.26 2.79
C SER A 57 9.10 10.05 3.22
N MET A 58 9.71 8.88 3.32
CA MET A 58 9.05 7.68 3.82
C MET A 58 8.60 7.84 5.27
N GLU A 59 9.44 8.40 6.12
CA GLU A 59 9.11 8.71 7.52
C GLU A 59 7.96 9.72 7.61
N ARG A 60 7.95 10.74 6.74
CA ARG A 60 6.84 11.70 6.68
C ARG A 60 5.53 11.04 6.24
N SER A 61 5.59 10.12 5.28
CA SER A 61 4.42 9.34 4.86
C SER A 61 3.92 8.46 6.01
N TYR A 62 4.82 7.80 6.73
CA TYR A 62 4.48 7.01 7.91
C TYR A 62 3.76 7.87 8.97
N ASP A 63 4.29 9.03 9.30
CA ASP A 63 3.70 9.97 10.27
C ASP A 63 2.32 10.47 9.80
N MET A 64 2.16 10.74 8.51
CA MET A 64 0.87 11.15 7.96
C MET A 64 -0.17 10.04 8.07
N ILE A 65 0.18 8.81 7.73
CA ILE A 65 -0.70 7.64 7.90
C ILE A 65 -1.12 7.52 9.36
N GLN A 66 -0.18 7.62 10.30
CA GLN A 66 -0.49 7.56 11.73
C GLN A 66 -1.49 8.66 12.17
N ARG A 67 -1.38 9.87 11.62
CA ARG A 67 -2.34 10.96 11.89
C ARG A 67 -3.73 10.62 11.39
N VAL A 68 -3.85 10.03 10.18
CA VAL A 68 -5.13 9.57 9.62
C VAL A 68 -5.74 8.49 10.53
N MET A 69 -4.95 7.48 10.91
CA MET A 69 -5.39 6.39 11.78
C MET A 69 -5.93 6.93 13.11
N LYS A 70 -5.18 7.85 13.73
CA LYS A 70 -5.58 8.51 14.98
C LYS A 70 -6.86 9.32 14.83
N ALA A 71 -7.00 10.07 13.75
CA ALA A 71 -8.18 10.89 13.49
C ALA A 71 -9.45 10.04 13.27
N MET A 72 -9.28 8.87 12.66
CA MET A 72 -10.38 7.93 12.39
C MET A 72 -10.69 6.99 13.58
N HIS A 73 -9.84 6.94 14.60
CA HIS A 73 -9.93 5.98 15.71
C HIS A 73 -9.98 4.51 15.23
N ILE A 74 -9.16 4.19 14.22
CA ILE A 74 -9.03 2.86 13.64
C ILE A 74 -7.62 2.35 13.86
N GLU A 75 -7.47 1.06 14.16
CA GLU A 75 -6.20 0.39 14.34
C GLU A 75 -5.98 -0.63 13.23
N VAL A 76 -5.02 -0.34 12.34
CA VAL A 76 -4.49 -1.23 11.30
C VAL A 76 -2.97 -1.10 11.34
N PRO A 77 -2.21 -2.18 11.10
CA PRO A 77 -0.74 -2.08 11.05
C PRO A 77 -0.27 -1.02 10.05
N VAL A 78 0.55 -0.10 10.51
CA VAL A 78 1.25 0.88 9.67
C VAL A 78 2.73 0.51 9.68
N LEU A 79 3.32 0.34 8.50
CA LEU A 79 4.63 -0.27 8.33
C LEU A 79 5.58 0.67 7.60
N HIS A 80 6.82 0.72 8.07
CA HIS A 80 7.88 1.45 7.37
C HIS A 80 8.26 0.72 6.08
N GLY A 81 8.28 1.45 4.97
CA GLY A 81 8.70 0.98 3.68
C GLY A 81 10.19 1.20 3.39
N GLU A 82 10.54 1.06 2.13
CA GLU A 82 11.89 1.37 1.65
C GLU A 82 12.12 2.88 1.70
N ARG A 83 13.35 3.28 2.04
CA ARG A 83 13.70 4.70 2.23
C ARG A 83 13.89 5.48 0.94
N GLY A 84 13.92 4.78 -0.18
CA GLY A 84 14.13 5.39 -1.49
C GLY A 84 14.20 4.35 -2.60
N SER A 85 14.60 4.76 -3.79
CA SER A 85 14.59 3.92 -4.98
C SER A 85 15.44 2.66 -4.84
N LEU A 86 15.04 1.59 -5.52
CA LEU A 86 15.78 0.32 -5.55
C LEU A 86 17.25 0.51 -5.95
N ALA A 87 17.53 1.35 -6.94
CA ALA A 87 18.91 1.58 -7.40
C ALA A 87 19.85 2.06 -6.27
N LYS A 88 19.32 2.77 -5.27
CA LYS A 88 20.09 3.28 -4.13
C LYS A 88 20.15 2.30 -2.98
N TYR A 89 19.11 1.51 -2.77
CA TYR A 89 18.91 0.68 -1.55
C TYR A 89 18.74 -0.81 -1.86
N GLU A 90 19.17 -1.27 -3.04
CA GLU A 90 18.99 -2.66 -3.50
C GLU A 90 19.56 -3.71 -2.52
N ASN A 91 20.73 -3.41 -1.96
CA ASN A 91 21.46 -4.35 -1.10
C ASN A 91 21.14 -4.19 0.40
N GLU A 92 20.22 -3.31 0.77
CA GLU A 92 19.78 -3.18 2.16
C GLU A 92 18.78 -4.28 2.52
N GLU A 93 18.74 -4.60 3.83
CA GLU A 93 17.72 -5.50 4.37
C GLU A 93 16.31 -5.01 4.03
N PRO A 94 15.39 -5.92 3.69
CA PRO A 94 14.03 -5.53 3.33
C PRO A 94 13.33 -4.83 4.51
N SER A 95 12.57 -3.79 4.20
CA SER A 95 11.78 -3.05 5.16
C SER A 95 10.66 -3.90 5.81
N GLU A 96 10.00 -3.35 6.82
CA GLU A 96 8.83 -3.99 7.44
C GLU A 96 7.72 -4.23 6.40
N ALA A 97 7.45 -3.24 5.55
CA ALA A 97 6.46 -3.31 4.49
C ALA A 97 6.76 -4.44 3.51
N VAL A 98 8.01 -4.53 3.04
CA VAL A 98 8.44 -5.59 2.10
C VAL A 98 8.23 -6.97 2.70
N ARG A 99 8.67 -7.17 3.96
CA ARG A 99 8.48 -8.45 4.65
C ARG A 99 7.01 -8.80 4.82
N PHE A 100 6.18 -7.83 5.17
CA PHE A 100 4.75 -8.02 5.36
C PHE A 100 4.03 -8.36 4.04
N ILE A 101 4.36 -7.67 2.94
CA ILE A 101 3.81 -7.98 1.60
C ILE A 101 4.08 -9.44 1.24
N ILE A 102 5.32 -9.90 1.43
CA ILE A 102 5.70 -11.29 1.17
C ILE A 102 4.89 -12.24 2.04
N GLN A 103 4.86 -12.00 3.35
CA GLN A 103 4.14 -12.84 4.31
C GLN A 103 2.64 -12.94 4.01
N GLU A 104 1.99 -11.80 3.73
CA GLU A 104 0.55 -11.76 3.47
C GLU A 104 0.21 -12.38 2.10
N ALA A 105 1.09 -12.28 1.11
CA ALA A 105 0.94 -12.96 -0.17
C ALA A 105 1.14 -14.49 -0.07
N GLU A 106 2.04 -14.94 0.79
CA GLU A 106 2.27 -16.37 1.06
C GLU A 106 1.20 -17.01 1.95
N ARG A 107 0.41 -16.19 2.63
CA ARG A 107 -0.66 -16.66 3.52
C ARG A 107 -1.73 -17.41 2.74
N GLU A 108 -2.07 -18.62 3.19
CA GLU A 108 -3.21 -19.37 2.65
C GLU A 108 -4.53 -18.66 2.97
N SER A 109 -5.31 -18.38 1.94
CA SER A 109 -6.62 -17.75 2.05
C SER A 109 -7.42 -17.88 0.76
N ASP A 110 -8.71 -18.14 0.90
CA ASP A 110 -9.65 -18.13 -0.24
C ASP A 110 -9.94 -16.70 -0.73
N ASN A 111 -9.67 -15.68 0.09
CA ASN A 111 -9.86 -14.30 -0.30
C ASN A 111 -8.63 -13.76 -1.04
N PRO A 112 -8.79 -13.22 -2.25
CA PRO A 112 -7.68 -12.69 -3.03
C PRO A 112 -7.04 -11.50 -2.32
N LEU A 113 -5.70 -11.37 -2.47
CA LEU A 113 -4.94 -10.23 -2.01
C LEU A 113 -4.77 -9.20 -3.13
N TYR A 114 -5.03 -7.95 -2.80
CA TYR A 114 -4.73 -6.80 -3.66
C TYR A 114 -3.73 -5.89 -2.95
N VAL A 115 -2.71 -5.44 -3.67
CA VAL A 115 -1.81 -4.39 -3.21
C VAL A 115 -2.14 -3.12 -4.00
N LEU A 116 -2.64 -2.11 -3.30
CA LEU A 116 -3.06 -0.84 -3.87
C LEU A 116 -1.90 0.14 -3.75
N CYS A 117 -1.13 0.28 -4.83
CA CYS A 117 0.01 1.19 -4.90
C CYS A 117 -0.49 2.55 -5.40
N ILE A 118 -0.62 3.50 -4.49
CA ILE A 118 -1.04 4.88 -4.75
C ILE A 118 0.09 5.88 -4.57
N GLY A 119 1.32 5.40 -4.40
CA GLY A 119 2.58 6.11 -4.40
C GLY A 119 3.61 5.38 -5.26
N ALA A 120 4.89 5.51 -4.93
CA ALA A 120 5.95 4.71 -5.55
C ALA A 120 5.69 3.21 -5.36
N THR A 121 6.20 2.38 -6.24
CA THR A 121 6.01 0.93 -6.21
C THR A 121 7.22 0.18 -5.65
N THR A 122 8.09 0.86 -4.92
CA THR A 122 9.39 0.33 -4.48
C THR A 122 9.25 -0.85 -3.53
N ASN A 123 8.31 -0.78 -2.57
CA ASN A 123 8.06 -1.87 -1.63
C ASN A 123 7.64 -3.15 -2.36
N VAL A 124 6.67 -3.04 -3.27
CA VAL A 124 6.17 -4.18 -4.07
C VAL A 124 7.25 -4.71 -5.00
N ALA A 125 7.99 -3.83 -5.67
CA ALA A 125 9.07 -4.24 -6.56
C ALA A 125 10.16 -5.03 -5.82
N LYS A 126 10.58 -4.56 -4.64
CA LYS A 126 11.56 -5.28 -3.81
C LYS A 126 11.02 -6.62 -3.30
N ALA A 127 9.75 -6.66 -2.91
CA ALA A 127 9.10 -7.90 -2.51
C ALA A 127 9.10 -8.95 -3.65
N LEU A 128 8.82 -8.54 -4.89
CA LEU A 128 8.85 -9.39 -6.07
C LEU A 128 10.27 -9.85 -6.45
N ILE A 129 11.28 -8.99 -6.26
CA ILE A 129 12.69 -9.37 -6.48
C ILE A 129 13.10 -10.48 -5.49
N ILE A 130 12.74 -10.33 -4.21
CA ILE A 130 13.10 -11.29 -3.16
C ILE A 130 12.28 -12.59 -3.29
N ARG A 131 11.01 -12.49 -3.67
CA ARG A 131 10.07 -13.61 -3.75
C ARG A 131 9.25 -13.57 -5.05
N PRO A 132 9.81 -13.88 -6.21
CA PRO A 132 9.09 -13.80 -7.50
C PRO A 132 7.79 -14.62 -7.55
N GLN A 133 7.71 -15.69 -6.76
CA GLN A 133 6.55 -16.59 -6.72
C GLN A 133 5.28 -15.91 -6.22
N ILE A 134 5.39 -14.83 -5.45
CA ILE A 134 4.21 -14.10 -4.94
C ILE A 134 3.46 -13.35 -6.04
N ALA A 135 4.07 -13.14 -7.21
CA ALA A 135 3.41 -12.53 -8.37
C ALA A 135 2.11 -13.25 -8.77
N GLN A 136 2.02 -14.55 -8.52
CA GLN A 136 0.83 -15.35 -8.82
C GLN A 136 -0.20 -15.35 -7.68
N LYS A 137 0.12 -14.77 -6.53
CA LYS A 137 -0.69 -14.83 -5.31
C LYS A 137 -1.35 -13.52 -4.93
N MET A 138 -1.05 -12.45 -5.66
CA MET A 138 -1.62 -11.12 -5.42
C MET A 138 -1.91 -10.39 -6.73
N THR A 139 -2.79 -9.41 -6.65
CA THR A 139 -3.06 -8.46 -7.74
C THR A 139 -2.54 -7.10 -7.32
N ILE A 140 -1.70 -6.50 -8.15
CA ILE A 140 -1.20 -5.15 -7.94
C ILE A 140 -2.10 -4.19 -8.72
N VAL A 141 -2.61 -3.18 -8.04
CA VAL A 141 -3.38 -2.08 -8.62
C VAL A 141 -2.57 -0.81 -8.39
N THR A 142 -2.11 -0.18 -9.44
CA THR A 142 -1.29 1.01 -9.35
C THR A 142 -1.92 2.17 -10.11
N ILE A 143 -1.76 3.38 -9.58
CA ILE A 143 -1.94 4.63 -10.31
C ILE A 143 -0.58 5.03 -10.86
N GLY A 144 -0.51 5.36 -12.12
CA GLY A 144 0.75 5.75 -12.74
C GLY A 144 0.93 5.13 -14.12
N GLY A 145 2.05 5.42 -14.74
CA GLY A 145 2.37 4.98 -16.08
C GLY A 145 1.91 5.94 -17.18
N ASN A 146 2.78 6.13 -18.16
CA ASN A 146 2.49 6.94 -19.33
C ASN A 146 1.86 6.10 -20.45
N PRO A 147 0.96 6.67 -21.27
CA PRO A 147 0.40 5.93 -22.40
C PRO A 147 1.51 5.53 -23.39
N HIS A 148 1.53 4.27 -23.78
CA HIS A 148 2.53 3.71 -24.71
C HIS A 148 2.64 4.44 -26.05
N VAL A 149 1.61 5.16 -26.46
CA VAL A 149 1.50 5.79 -27.79
C VAL A 149 2.09 7.20 -27.83
N CYS A 150 2.32 7.83 -26.71
CA CYS A 150 2.67 9.26 -26.68
C CYS A 150 4.15 9.57 -26.52
N GLY A 151 5.05 8.58 -26.44
CA GLY A 151 6.50 8.77 -26.54
C GLY A 151 7.15 9.91 -25.73
N SER A 152 6.38 10.60 -24.92
CA SER A 152 6.92 11.63 -24.03
C SER A 152 7.51 10.96 -22.83
N PRO A 153 8.82 11.16 -22.57
CA PRO A 153 9.39 10.84 -21.28
C PRO A 153 8.87 11.86 -20.27
N GLY A 154 7.56 11.83 -20.01
CA GLY A 154 6.95 12.59 -18.95
C GLY A 154 7.52 12.10 -17.63
N ARG A 155 7.72 13.00 -16.67
CA ARG A 155 8.04 12.59 -15.32
C ARG A 155 6.84 11.84 -14.77
N GLU A 156 7.04 10.57 -14.45
CA GLU A 156 6.13 9.80 -13.60
C GLU A 156 6.29 10.33 -12.18
N PHE A 157 5.20 10.61 -11.49
CA PHE A 157 5.23 11.06 -10.10
C PHE A 157 5.14 9.89 -9.12
N ASN A 158 4.65 8.73 -9.58
CA ASN A 158 4.47 7.53 -8.77
C ASN A 158 5.31 6.35 -9.28
#